data_fa722875e540b938f9a267c625ba5203
#
_entry.id   fa722875e540b938f9a267c625ba5203
#
_cell.length_a   1.000
_cell.length_b   1.000
_cell.length_c   1.000
_cell.angle_alpha   90.00
_cell.angle_beta   90.00
_cell.angle_gamma   90.00
#
_symmetry.space_group_name_H-M   'P 1'
#
loop_
_entity.id
_entity.type
_entity.pdbx_description
1 polymer ?
#
loop_
_entity_poly.entity_id
_entity_poly.type
_entity_poly.pdbx_seq_one_letter_code
_entity_poly.pdbx_strand_id
1 'polypeptide(L)'
;MTAPRTVRTLSWTFGTIIGAMWTVEVLLGNLGGTSVFGNLREFHPGIYAMAPWFALAAVGVTTVCGVVSAYQTGSIKKALLVGVWSGILSGAILCVMVISITILFHHAMMLDPSNLHEFARNAHRPPTDAELSAFLYWGAIGGGLNHIWIGPLLGLTFGGMGAMVGKSMRRPTQ
;
A
#
# COMPACT_ATOMS: atom_id res chain seq x y z
N MET A 1 6.96 -23.12 -23.08
CA MET A 1 5.77 -22.23 -22.95
C MET A 1 5.36 -21.91 -21.48
N THR A 2 6.26 -21.89 -20.52
CA THR A 2 5.98 -21.69 -19.07
C THR A 2 5.95 -20.22 -18.60
N ALA A 3 6.39 -19.30 -19.45
CA ALA A 3 6.56 -17.88 -19.10
C ALA A 3 5.28 -17.11 -18.67
N PRO A 4 4.11 -17.27 -19.30
CA PRO A 4 2.94 -16.49 -18.90
C PRO A 4 2.38 -16.93 -17.54
N ARG A 5 2.51 -18.20 -17.17
CA ARG A 5 2.04 -18.74 -15.90
C ARG A 5 2.90 -18.24 -14.73
N THR A 6 4.23 -18.21 -14.89
CA THR A 6 5.16 -17.69 -13.90
C THR A 6 4.93 -16.19 -13.61
N VAL A 7 4.80 -15.37 -14.64
CA VAL A 7 4.53 -13.93 -14.49
C VAL A 7 3.23 -13.72 -13.69
N ARG A 8 2.15 -14.42 -14.06
CA ARG A 8 0.87 -14.31 -13.36
C ARG A 8 0.99 -14.71 -11.89
N THR A 9 1.59 -15.86 -11.60
CA THR A 9 1.75 -16.36 -10.22
C THR A 9 2.55 -15.37 -9.37
N LEU A 10 3.70 -14.90 -9.87
CA LEU A 10 4.53 -13.93 -9.15
C LEU A 10 3.79 -12.61 -8.91
N SER A 11 3.06 -12.10 -9.92
CA SER A 11 2.28 -10.86 -9.76
C SER A 11 1.22 -10.99 -8.67
N TRP A 12 0.49 -12.10 -8.63
CA TRP A 12 -0.50 -12.36 -7.58
C TRP A 12 0.15 -12.48 -6.20
N THR A 13 1.21 -13.28 -6.07
CA THR A 13 1.90 -13.49 -4.79
C THR A 13 2.44 -12.18 -4.23
N PHE A 14 3.25 -11.46 -5.02
CA PHE A 14 3.84 -10.22 -4.56
C PHE A 14 2.82 -9.09 -4.39
N GLY A 15 1.85 -8.98 -5.30
CA GLY A 15 0.79 -7.99 -5.20
C GLY A 15 -0.06 -8.15 -3.93
N THR A 16 -0.37 -9.39 -3.55
CA THR A 16 -1.10 -9.68 -2.30
C THR A 16 -0.25 -9.34 -1.07
N ILE A 17 1.03 -9.72 -1.04
CA ILE A 17 1.93 -9.42 0.08
C ILE A 17 2.08 -7.90 0.25
N ILE A 18 2.38 -7.19 -0.83
CA ILE A 18 2.54 -5.73 -0.80
C ILE A 18 1.23 -5.06 -0.39
N GLY A 19 0.09 -5.51 -0.94
CA GLY A 19 -1.23 -5.00 -0.59
C GLY A 19 -1.58 -5.22 0.88
N ALA A 20 -1.24 -6.38 1.45
CA ALA A 20 -1.42 -6.66 2.87
C ALA A 20 -0.57 -5.74 3.76
N MET A 21 0.69 -5.46 3.37
CA MET A 21 1.57 -4.55 4.12
C MET A 21 1.03 -3.11 4.10
N TRP A 22 0.60 -2.62 2.95
CA TRP A 22 -0.06 -1.31 2.85
C TRP A 22 -1.37 -1.26 3.64
N THR A 23 -2.13 -2.36 3.67
CA THR A 23 -3.36 -2.45 4.48
C THR A 23 -3.07 -2.29 5.97
N VAL A 24 -2.03 -2.95 6.48
CA VAL A 24 -1.62 -2.80 7.89
C VAL A 24 -1.20 -1.36 8.20
N GLU A 25 -0.43 -0.74 7.33
CA GLU A 25 -0.02 0.68 7.47
C GLU A 25 -1.25 1.60 7.56
N VAL A 26 -2.20 1.44 6.62
CA VAL A 26 -3.43 2.24 6.57
C VAL A 26 -4.34 1.97 7.78
N LEU A 27 -4.47 0.72 8.23
CA LEU A 27 -5.22 0.39 9.45
C LEU A 27 -4.63 1.11 10.67
N LEU A 28 -3.33 1.02 10.86
CA LEU A 28 -2.65 1.71 11.96
C LEU A 28 -2.75 3.23 11.84
N GLY A 29 -2.60 3.75 10.62
CA GLY A 29 -2.68 5.19 10.35
C GLY A 29 -4.08 5.77 10.60
N ASN A 30 -5.12 5.11 10.10
CA ASN A 30 -6.49 5.64 10.17
C ASN A 30 -7.25 5.27 11.45
N LEU A 31 -6.97 4.12 12.06
CA LEU A 31 -7.70 3.65 13.23
C LEU A 31 -6.89 3.67 14.52
N GLY A 32 -5.58 3.88 14.44
CA GLY A 32 -4.69 3.86 15.61
C GLY A 32 -4.98 4.95 16.65
N GLY A 33 -5.63 6.05 16.25
CA GLY A 33 -6.09 7.12 17.13
C GLY A 33 -7.54 6.99 17.59
N THR A 34 -8.26 5.95 17.13
CA THR A 34 -9.67 5.72 17.44
C THR A 34 -9.84 4.73 18.59
N SER A 35 -11.03 4.72 19.19
CA SER A 35 -11.42 3.74 20.20
C SER A 35 -11.45 2.28 19.70
N VAL A 36 -11.42 2.07 18.38
CA VAL A 36 -11.42 0.75 17.75
C VAL A 36 -10.24 -0.10 18.21
N PHE A 37 -9.05 0.52 18.31
CA PHE A 37 -7.84 -0.14 18.80
C PHE A 37 -7.45 0.30 20.22
N GLY A 38 -8.40 0.80 21.01
CA GLY A 38 -8.13 1.23 22.38
C GLY A 38 -7.15 2.42 22.44
N ASN A 39 -7.23 3.34 21.46
CA ASN A 39 -6.34 4.50 21.36
C ASN A 39 -4.84 4.10 21.34
N LEU A 40 -4.45 3.28 20.37
CA LEU A 40 -3.05 2.81 20.22
C LEU A 40 -1.99 3.92 20.30
N ARG A 41 -2.35 5.14 19.88
CA ARG A 41 -1.44 6.30 20.00
C ARG A 41 -1.09 6.62 21.43
N GLU A 42 -2.04 6.48 22.35
CA GLU A 42 -1.87 6.82 23.77
C GLU A 42 -1.27 5.65 24.55
N PHE A 43 -1.81 4.44 24.35
CA PHE A 43 -1.44 3.27 25.15
C PHE A 43 -0.28 2.46 24.56
N HIS A 44 -0.12 2.47 23.24
CA HIS A 44 0.90 1.69 22.52
C HIS A 44 1.59 2.53 21.43
N PRO A 45 2.25 3.64 21.78
CA PRO A 45 2.87 4.55 20.79
C PRO A 45 3.91 3.83 19.94
N GLY A 46 4.58 2.79 20.46
CA GLY A 46 5.54 2.00 19.72
C GLY A 46 4.91 1.21 18.57
N ILE A 47 3.70 0.66 18.76
CA ILE A 47 2.99 -0.07 17.69
C ILE A 47 2.54 0.90 16.59
N TYR A 48 1.99 2.04 16.99
CA TYR A 48 1.60 3.08 16.01
C TYR A 48 2.80 3.60 15.22
N ALA A 49 3.95 3.82 15.88
CA ALA A 49 5.19 4.25 15.24
C ALA A 49 5.75 3.22 14.24
N MET A 50 5.25 1.97 14.23
CA MET A 50 5.62 0.96 13.24
C MET A 50 4.93 1.16 11.88
N ALA A 51 3.85 1.94 11.78
CA ALA A 51 3.13 2.13 10.52
C ALA A 51 4.04 2.52 9.33
N PRO A 52 4.96 3.52 9.43
CA PRO A 52 5.87 3.87 8.34
C PRO A 52 6.81 2.73 7.92
N TRP A 53 7.14 1.82 8.85
CA TRP A 53 8.00 0.68 8.55
C TRP A 53 7.32 -0.34 7.65
N PHE A 54 6.00 -0.49 7.73
CA PHE A 54 5.25 -1.33 6.78
C PHE A 54 5.29 -0.75 5.37
N ALA A 55 5.24 0.58 5.23
CA ALA A 55 5.42 1.24 3.93
C ALA A 55 6.83 0.99 3.37
N LEU A 56 7.88 1.17 4.18
CA LEU A 56 9.26 0.88 3.76
C LEU A 56 9.46 -0.60 3.43
N ALA A 57 8.88 -1.50 4.22
CA ALA A 57 8.94 -2.93 3.94
C ALA A 57 8.22 -3.30 2.63
N ALA A 58 7.10 -2.66 2.31
CA ALA A 58 6.41 -2.84 1.03
C ALA A 58 7.29 -2.45 -0.16
N VAL A 59 8.04 -1.35 -0.06
CA VAL A 59 9.05 -0.95 -1.06
C VAL A 59 10.16 -1.98 -1.16
N GLY A 60 10.68 -2.48 -0.03
CA GLY A 60 11.67 -3.55 0.01
C GLY A 60 11.18 -4.83 -0.68
N VAL A 61 9.96 -5.26 -0.37
CA VAL A 61 9.32 -6.42 -1.03
C VAL A 61 9.14 -6.20 -2.52
N THR A 62 8.83 -4.97 -2.96
CA THR A 62 8.74 -4.63 -4.38
C THR A 62 10.10 -4.79 -5.08
N THR A 63 11.19 -4.40 -4.43
CA THR A 63 12.55 -4.61 -4.95
C THR A 63 12.87 -6.11 -5.05
N VAL A 64 12.56 -6.89 -4.00
CA VAL A 64 12.74 -8.36 -4.00
C VAL A 64 11.90 -9.01 -5.09
N CYS A 65 10.69 -8.54 -5.32
CA CYS A 65 9.84 -8.98 -6.44
C CYS A 65 10.57 -8.87 -7.78
N GLY A 66 11.22 -7.73 -8.04
CA GLY A 66 12.03 -7.51 -9.23
C GLY A 66 13.20 -8.50 -9.35
N VAL A 67 13.97 -8.68 -8.23
CA VAL A 67 15.09 -9.62 -8.17
C VAL A 67 14.64 -11.04 -8.53
N VAL A 68 13.65 -11.56 -7.80
CA VAL A 68 13.12 -12.91 -7.96
C VAL A 68 12.57 -13.13 -9.36
N SER A 69 11.80 -12.17 -9.86
CA SER A 69 11.16 -12.25 -11.18
C SER A 69 12.20 -12.26 -12.31
N ALA A 70 13.23 -11.43 -12.24
CA ALA A 70 14.30 -11.41 -13.24
C ALA A 70 15.18 -12.66 -13.16
N TYR A 71 15.49 -13.13 -11.96
CA TYR A 71 16.24 -14.36 -11.76
C TYR A 71 15.50 -15.57 -12.34
N GLN A 72 14.19 -15.72 -12.05
CA GLN A 72 13.39 -16.84 -12.54
C GLN A 72 13.12 -16.79 -14.03
N THR A 73 12.80 -15.62 -14.56
CA THR A 73 12.42 -15.46 -15.97
C THR A 73 13.59 -15.24 -16.92
N GLY A 74 14.74 -14.81 -16.40
CA GLY A 74 15.91 -14.38 -17.19
C GLY A 74 15.70 -13.09 -17.97
N SER A 75 14.62 -12.34 -17.71
CA SER A 75 14.19 -11.20 -18.52
C SER A 75 13.77 -10.01 -17.66
N ILE A 76 14.46 -8.88 -17.80
CA ILE A 76 14.08 -7.62 -17.15
C ILE A 76 12.67 -7.19 -17.59
N LYS A 77 12.32 -7.32 -18.87
CA LYS A 77 10.98 -6.94 -19.37
C LYS A 77 9.87 -7.72 -18.67
N LYS A 78 10.04 -9.03 -18.44
CA LYS A 78 9.07 -9.84 -17.71
C LYS A 78 9.02 -9.46 -16.23
N ALA A 79 10.15 -9.16 -15.62
CA ALA A 79 10.21 -8.72 -14.22
C ALA A 79 9.52 -7.35 -14.04
N LEU A 80 9.72 -6.41 -14.95
CA LEU A 80 8.99 -5.14 -14.96
C LEU A 80 7.47 -5.35 -15.07
N LEU A 81 7.06 -6.27 -15.95
CA LEU A 81 5.64 -6.62 -16.09
C LEU A 81 5.07 -7.19 -14.77
N VAL A 82 5.83 -8.06 -14.09
CA VAL A 82 5.44 -8.55 -12.74
C VAL A 82 5.33 -7.38 -11.76
N GLY A 83 6.31 -6.48 -11.74
CA GLY A 83 6.29 -5.30 -10.85
C GLY A 83 5.05 -4.42 -11.07
N VAL A 84 4.73 -4.11 -12.33
CA VAL A 84 3.54 -3.31 -12.68
C VAL A 84 2.26 -4.00 -12.23
N TRP A 85 2.08 -5.28 -12.57
CA TRP A 85 0.87 -6.02 -12.19
C TRP A 85 0.76 -6.22 -10.67
N SER A 86 1.87 -6.47 -9.97
CA SER A 86 1.90 -6.52 -8.51
C SER A 86 1.49 -5.16 -7.90
N GLY A 87 1.96 -4.07 -8.49
CA GLY A 87 1.60 -2.71 -8.09
C GLY A 87 0.11 -2.39 -8.31
N ILE A 88 -0.46 -2.77 -9.46
CA ILE A 88 -1.90 -2.61 -9.73
C ILE A 88 -2.72 -3.41 -8.72
N LEU A 89 -2.36 -4.67 -8.49
CA LEU A 89 -3.08 -5.55 -7.57
C LEU A 89 -3.01 -5.03 -6.13
N SER A 90 -1.82 -4.64 -5.67
CA SER A 90 -1.65 -4.08 -4.31
C SER A 90 -2.42 -2.77 -4.14
N GLY A 91 -2.42 -1.89 -5.14
CA GLY A 91 -3.20 -0.66 -5.15
C GLY A 91 -4.71 -0.92 -5.12
N ALA A 92 -5.20 -1.91 -5.88
CA ALA A 92 -6.60 -2.30 -5.87
C ALA A 92 -7.03 -2.87 -4.51
N ILE A 93 -6.20 -3.73 -3.90
CA ILE A 93 -6.45 -4.25 -2.54
C ILE A 93 -6.55 -3.10 -1.55
N LEU A 94 -5.58 -2.18 -1.57
CA LEU A 94 -5.58 -1.05 -0.66
C LEU A 94 -6.78 -0.13 -0.88
N CYS A 95 -7.15 0.16 -2.13
CA CYS A 95 -8.32 0.98 -2.45
C CYS A 95 -9.60 0.38 -1.83
N VAL A 96 -9.83 -0.92 -2.02
CA VAL A 96 -10.97 -1.61 -1.42
C VAL A 96 -10.91 -1.55 0.10
N MET A 97 -9.73 -1.77 0.69
CA MET A 97 -9.58 -1.76 2.15
C MET A 97 -9.79 -0.39 2.77
N VAL A 98 -9.24 0.68 2.19
CA VAL A 98 -9.44 2.05 2.69
C VAL A 98 -10.92 2.44 2.68
N ILE A 99 -11.61 2.17 1.57
CA ILE A 99 -13.05 2.45 1.46
C ILE A 99 -13.84 1.63 2.47
N SER A 100 -13.53 0.33 2.60
CA SER A 100 -14.20 -0.55 3.57
C SER A 100 -13.98 -0.11 5.01
N ILE A 101 -12.76 0.28 5.38
CA ILE A 101 -12.43 0.81 6.71
C ILE A 101 -13.25 2.08 6.98
N THR A 102 -13.29 3.00 6.02
CA THR A 102 -14.05 4.25 6.18
C THR A 102 -15.55 3.99 6.35
N ILE A 103 -16.12 3.04 5.62
CA ILE A 103 -17.55 2.68 5.77
C ILE A 103 -17.80 2.01 7.12
N LEU A 104 -17.01 0.99 7.47
CA LEU A 104 -17.24 0.17 8.68
C LEU A 104 -16.97 0.92 9.98
N PHE A 105 -15.97 1.79 9.98
CA PHE A 105 -15.52 2.52 11.16
C PHE A 105 -15.79 4.02 11.09
N HIS A 106 -16.71 4.43 10.22
CA HIS A 106 -17.02 5.83 9.97
C HIS A 106 -17.26 6.64 11.25
N HIS A 107 -18.10 6.13 12.15
CA HIS A 107 -18.40 6.79 13.41
C HIS A 107 -17.17 6.99 14.29
N ALA A 108 -16.31 5.98 14.38
CA ALA A 108 -15.07 6.08 15.16
C ALA A 108 -14.08 7.10 14.56
N MET A 109 -14.02 7.15 13.22
CA MET A 109 -13.17 8.13 12.50
C MET A 109 -13.70 9.56 12.64
N MET A 110 -15.03 9.75 12.72
CA MET A 110 -15.64 11.07 12.99
C MET A 110 -15.27 11.62 14.37
N LEU A 111 -15.03 10.75 15.33
CA LEU A 111 -14.65 11.12 16.70
C LEU A 111 -13.13 11.22 16.91
N ASP A 112 -12.32 10.84 15.90
CA ASP A 112 -10.85 10.93 16.02
C ASP A 112 -10.40 12.39 15.98
N PRO A 113 -9.75 12.89 17.05
CA PRO A 113 -9.24 14.26 17.10
C PRO A 113 -8.28 14.60 15.94
N SER A 114 -7.56 13.62 15.40
CA SER A 114 -6.66 13.85 14.26
C SER A 114 -7.42 14.23 13.00
N ASN A 115 -8.55 13.59 12.72
CA ASN A 115 -9.37 13.90 11.55
C ASN A 115 -10.01 15.28 11.68
N LEU A 116 -10.49 15.62 12.88
CA LEU A 116 -11.01 16.94 13.19
C LEU A 116 -9.95 18.03 13.01
N HIS A 117 -8.74 17.77 13.51
CA HIS A 117 -7.62 18.71 13.40
C HIS A 117 -7.15 18.88 11.96
N GLU A 118 -7.08 17.79 11.19
CA GLU A 118 -6.68 17.83 9.79
C GLU A 118 -7.70 18.62 8.95
N PHE A 119 -9.00 18.39 9.15
CA PHE A 119 -10.02 19.18 8.48
C PHE A 119 -9.89 20.66 8.86
N ALA A 120 -9.81 20.99 10.16
CA ALA A 120 -9.73 22.36 10.63
C ALA A 120 -8.48 23.09 10.10
N ARG A 121 -7.36 22.39 9.96
CA ARG A 121 -6.14 22.94 9.36
C ARG A 121 -6.33 23.29 7.89
N ASN A 122 -7.04 22.45 7.14
CA ASN A 122 -7.25 22.65 5.70
C ASN A 122 -8.34 23.71 5.42
N ALA A 123 -9.42 23.71 6.21
CA ALA A 123 -10.55 24.61 6.03
C ALA A 123 -10.46 25.91 6.84
N HIS A 124 -9.45 26.05 7.73
CA HIS A 124 -9.26 27.17 8.67
C HIS A 124 -10.46 27.43 9.60
N ARG A 125 -11.27 26.41 9.86
CA ARG A 125 -12.41 26.41 10.75
C ARG A 125 -12.79 24.99 11.19
N PRO A 126 -13.54 24.84 12.30
CA PRO A 126 -14.06 23.51 12.68
C PRO A 126 -15.08 23.00 11.65
N PRO A 127 -15.14 21.65 11.43
CA PRO A 127 -16.13 21.05 10.55
C PRO A 127 -17.52 21.00 11.19
N THR A 128 -18.54 20.96 10.34
CA THR A 128 -19.82 20.34 10.69
C THR A 128 -19.71 18.83 10.49
N ASP A 129 -20.62 18.04 11.07
CA ASP A 129 -20.62 16.58 10.93
C ASP A 129 -20.72 16.14 9.45
N ALA A 130 -21.55 16.84 8.66
CA ALA A 130 -21.71 16.55 7.24
C ALA A 130 -20.42 16.82 6.45
N GLU A 131 -19.70 17.89 6.77
CA GLU A 131 -18.45 18.25 6.10
C GLU A 131 -17.33 17.28 6.47
N LEU A 132 -17.23 16.90 7.75
CA LEU A 132 -16.24 15.92 8.20
C LEU A 132 -16.52 14.55 7.57
N SER A 133 -17.77 14.13 7.53
CA SER A 133 -18.19 12.91 6.85
C SER A 133 -17.78 12.91 5.37
N ALA A 134 -18.09 13.99 4.64
CA ALA A 134 -17.70 14.13 3.25
C ALA A 134 -16.18 14.13 3.08
N PHE A 135 -15.44 14.80 3.95
CA PHE A 135 -13.99 14.84 3.94
C PHE A 135 -13.37 13.43 4.10
N LEU A 136 -13.89 12.61 5.02
CA LEU A 136 -13.43 11.24 5.24
C LEU A 136 -13.69 10.36 4.00
N TYR A 137 -14.88 10.43 3.41
CA TYR A 137 -15.21 9.64 2.21
C TYR A 137 -14.38 10.07 1.00
N TRP A 138 -14.26 11.37 0.74
CA TRP A 138 -13.44 11.84 -0.37
C TRP A 138 -11.96 11.57 -0.18
N GLY A 139 -11.46 11.65 1.07
CA GLY A 139 -10.11 11.26 1.44
C GLY A 139 -9.85 9.78 1.17
N ALA A 140 -10.79 8.90 1.55
CA ALA A 140 -10.71 7.47 1.30
C ALA A 140 -10.71 7.12 -0.20
N ILE A 141 -11.60 7.73 -0.97
CA ILE A 141 -11.68 7.51 -2.42
C ILE A 141 -10.42 8.05 -3.10
N GLY A 142 -10.02 9.28 -2.80
CA GLY A 142 -8.83 9.91 -3.39
C GLY A 142 -7.55 9.16 -3.03
N GLY A 143 -7.37 8.81 -1.75
CA GLY A 143 -6.24 8.02 -1.27
C GLY A 143 -6.19 6.64 -1.92
N GLY A 144 -7.32 5.94 -1.97
CA GLY A 144 -7.43 4.63 -2.62
C GLY A 144 -7.09 4.67 -4.10
N LEU A 145 -7.65 5.63 -4.84
CA LEU A 145 -7.36 5.80 -6.27
C LEU A 145 -5.89 6.15 -6.53
N ASN A 146 -5.30 7.01 -5.70
CA ASN A 146 -3.88 7.34 -5.82
C ASN A 146 -2.97 6.10 -5.74
N HIS A 147 -3.30 5.14 -4.88
CA HIS A 147 -2.50 3.93 -4.74
C HIS A 147 -2.56 3.02 -5.97
N ILE A 148 -3.66 3.04 -6.74
CA ILE A 148 -3.75 2.32 -8.01
C ILE A 148 -2.73 2.85 -9.03
N TRP A 149 -2.37 4.14 -8.97
CA TRP A 149 -1.35 4.73 -9.83
C TRP A 149 0.07 4.66 -9.24
N ILE A 150 0.20 4.89 -7.94
CA ILE A 150 1.49 4.83 -7.24
C ILE A 150 2.06 3.41 -7.24
N GLY A 151 1.23 2.38 -7.06
CA GLY A 151 1.66 0.99 -7.04
C GLY A 151 2.44 0.57 -8.28
N PRO A 152 1.92 0.73 -9.51
CA PRO A 152 2.66 0.47 -10.75
C PRO A 152 3.95 1.29 -10.89
N LEU A 153 3.95 2.55 -10.45
CA LEU A 153 5.16 3.39 -10.48
C LEU A 153 6.24 2.84 -9.55
N LEU A 154 5.88 2.42 -8.34
CA LEU A 154 6.80 1.74 -7.44
C LEU A 154 7.27 0.40 -8.01
N GLY A 155 6.38 -0.35 -8.66
CA GLY A 155 6.71 -1.59 -9.35
C GLY A 155 7.71 -1.39 -10.50
N LEU A 156 7.58 -0.32 -11.28
CA LEU A 156 8.52 0.04 -12.34
C LEU A 156 9.88 0.49 -11.78
N THR A 157 9.88 1.34 -10.77
CA THR A 157 11.12 1.92 -10.21
C THR A 157 11.88 0.89 -9.39
N PHE A 158 11.32 0.49 -8.24
CA PHE A 158 12.00 -0.42 -7.31
C PHE A 158 12.05 -1.86 -7.81
N GLY A 159 10.98 -2.34 -8.46
CA GLY A 159 10.98 -3.62 -9.15
C GLY A 159 11.98 -3.65 -10.32
N GLY A 160 12.12 -2.54 -11.05
CA GLY A 160 13.11 -2.37 -12.10
C GLY A 160 14.55 -2.42 -11.59
N MET A 161 14.85 -1.72 -10.49
CA MET A 161 16.16 -1.78 -9.82
C MET A 161 16.48 -3.20 -9.37
N GLY A 162 15.53 -3.86 -8.72
CA GLY A 162 15.66 -5.27 -8.33
C GLY A 162 15.87 -6.20 -9.52
N ALA A 163 15.19 -5.95 -10.64
CA ALA A 163 15.31 -6.76 -11.85
C ALA A 163 16.70 -6.71 -12.48
N MET A 164 17.37 -5.56 -12.42
CA MET A 164 18.78 -5.44 -12.87
C MET A 164 19.70 -6.33 -12.03
N VAL A 165 19.53 -6.29 -10.70
CA VAL A 165 20.29 -7.14 -9.78
C VAL A 165 19.99 -8.62 -10.03
N GLY A 166 18.71 -9.00 -10.09
CA GLY A 166 18.32 -10.41 -10.30
C GLY A 166 18.82 -10.99 -11.62
N LYS A 167 18.88 -10.17 -12.68
CA LYS A 167 19.46 -10.61 -13.95
C LYS A 167 20.98 -10.82 -13.86
N SER A 168 21.69 -9.95 -13.15
CA SER A 168 23.16 -10.08 -12.99
C SER A 168 23.55 -11.30 -12.15
N MET A 169 22.69 -11.70 -11.19
CA MET A 169 22.92 -12.90 -10.36
C MET A 169 22.71 -14.22 -11.13
N ARG A 170 22.03 -14.19 -12.27
CA ARG A 170 21.80 -15.37 -13.08
C ARG A 170 23.07 -15.67 -13.89
N ARG A 171 23.75 -16.77 -13.55
CA ARG A 171 24.91 -17.24 -14.32
C ARG A 171 24.48 -17.58 -15.75
N PRO A 172 25.27 -17.22 -16.79
CA PRO A 172 25.01 -17.71 -18.15
C PRO A 172 25.00 -19.24 -18.10
N THR A 173 23.94 -19.86 -18.57
CA THR A 173 23.93 -21.29 -18.88
C THR A 173 24.91 -21.48 -20.02
N GLN A 174 26.08 -22.07 -19.72
CA GLN A 174 27.03 -22.51 -20.73
C GLN A 174 26.44 -23.64 -21.55
#